data_ad4cae0826dc527d1d0ccabc26149dfc
#
_entry.id   ad4cae0826dc527d1d0ccabc26149dfc
#
_cell.length_a   1.000
_cell.length_b   1.000
_cell.length_c   1.000
_cell.angle_alpha   90.00
_cell.angle_beta   90.00
_cell.angle_gamma   90.00
#
_symmetry.space_group_name_H-M   'P 1'
#
loop_
_entity.id
_entity.type
_entity.pdbx_description
1 polymer ?
#
loop_
_entity_poly.entity_id
_entity_poly.type
_entity_poly.pdbx_seq_one_letter_code
_entity_poly.pdbx_strand_id
1 'polypeptide(L)'
;VAQGTRHSMKASSDNNDFRARGWGWLGSLETGLPFSITDNLMLEPQLQYTWQGLSLDDGQDNAGYVKFGHGSAQHVRAGFRLGSHNDMNFGKGTSSRDTLRDSAKHSVRELPVNWWVQPSVIRTFSSRGDMSMGTAAAGSNMTFSPSRNGTSLDL
;
A
#
# COMPACT_ATOMS: atom_id res chain seq x y z
N VAL A 1 8.05 -4.75 5.75
CA VAL A 1 6.91 -5.69 5.74
C VAL A 1 6.96 -6.52 4.46
N ALA A 2 6.66 -7.82 4.55
CA ALA A 2 6.53 -8.70 3.40
C ALA A 2 5.21 -9.46 3.52
N GLN A 3 4.46 -9.58 2.43
CA GLN A 3 3.18 -10.26 2.39
C GLN A 3 3.04 -11.06 1.10
N GLY A 4 2.57 -12.30 1.20
CA GLY A 4 2.16 -13.13 0.07
C GLY A 4 0.64 -13.33 0.10
N THR A 5 0.01 -13.30 -1.05
CA THR A 5 -1.44 -13.51 -1.19
C THR A 5 -1.73 -14.52 -2.28
N ARG A 6 -2.71 -15.38 -2.05
CA ARG A 6 -3.21 -16.32 -3.05
C ARG A 6 -4.63 -15.89 -3.44
N HIS A 7 -4.85 -15.79 -4.73
CA HIS A 7 -6.14 -15.43 -5.29
C HIS A 7 -6.73 -16.62 -6.05
N SER A 8 -8.03 -16.84 -5.91
CA SER A 8 -8.76 -17.78 -6.74
C SER A 8 -10.05 -17.13 -7.19
N MET A 9 -10.30 -17.15 -8.49
CA MET A 9 -11.52 -16.66 -9.10
C MET A 9 -12.25 -17.82 -9.75
N LYS A 10 -13.53 -17.91 -9.50
CA LYS A 10 -14.43 -18.84 -10.18
C LYS A 10 -15.60 -18.05 -10.73
N ALA A 11 -15.89 -18.23 -12.00
CA ALA A 11 -17.12 -17.76 -12.62
C ALA A 11 -17.82 -18.98 -13.24
N SER A 12 -19.07 -19.19 -12.90
CA SER A 12 -19.89 -20.31 -13.39
C SER A 12 -21.15 -19.78 -14.06
N SER A 13 -21.45 -20.28 -15.21
CA SER A 13 -22.67 -20.06 -15.95
C SER A 13 -23.23 -21.44 -16.41
N ASP A 14 -24.48 -21.52 -16.78
CA ASP A 14 -25.22 -22.79 -17.02
C ASP A 14 -24.49 -23.86 -17.84
N ASN A 15 -23.46 -23.50 -18.58
CA ASN A 15 -22.70 -24.44 -19.41
C ASN A 15 -21.18 -24.17 -19.45
N ASN A 16 -20.65 -23.19 -18.69
CA ASN A 16 -19.24 -22.81 -18.68
C ASN A 16 -18.73 -22.53 -17.28
N ASP A 17 -17.68 -23.24 -16.92
CA ASP A 17 -16.92 -23.00 -15.70
C ASP A 17 -15.58 -22.36 -16.04
N PHE A 18 -15.40 -21.12 -15.64
CA PHE A 18 -14.11 -20.42 -15.72
C PHE A 18 -13.42 -20.45 -14.35
N ARG A 19 -12.15 -20.82 -14.34
CA ARG A 19 -11.32 -20.83 -13.12
C ARG A 19 -9.99 -20.18 -13.42
N ALA A 20 -9.64 -19.17 -12.63
CA ALA A 20 -8.30 -18.59 -12.63
C ALA A 20 -7.75 -18.59 -11.21
N ARG A 21 -6.48 -18.91 -11.10
CA ARG A 21 -5.72 -18.85 -9.83
C ARG A 21 -4.63 -17.83 -9.99
N GLY A 22 -4.23 -17.23 -8.88
CA GLY A 22 -3.16 -16.27 -8.91
C GLY A 22 -2.41 -16.21 -7.61
N TRP A 23 -1.19 -15.73 -7.72
CA TRP A 23 -0.31 -15.51 -6.61
C TRP A 23 0.23 -14.08 -6.67
N GLY A 24 0.18 -13.40 -5.55
CA GLY A 24 0.69 -12.05 -5.41
C GLY A 24 1.65 -11.94 -4.24
N TRP A 25 2.62 -11.06 -4.36
CA TRP A 25 3.56 -10.74 -3.31
C TRP A 25 3.75 -9.22 -3.22
N LEU A 26 4.03 -8.77 -2.01
CA LEU A 26 4.30 -7.38 -1.70
C LEU A 26 5.45 -7.32 -0.70
N GLY A 27 6.43 -6.47 -0.98
CA GLY A 27 7.50 -6.11 -0.06
C GLY A 27 7.51 -4.59 0.15
N SER A 28 7.64 -4.14 1.38
CA SER A 28 7.76 -2.72 1.70
C SER A 28 8.82 -2.48 2.75
N LEU A 29 9.67 -1.50 2.47
CA LEU A 29 10.69 -1.00 3.38
C LEU A 29 10.42 0.48 3.61
N GLU A 30 10.40 0.89 4.87
CA GLU A 30 10.18 2.27 5.29
C GLU A 30 11.26 2.67 6.28
N THR A 31 11.73 3.89 6.16
CA THR A 31 12.66 4.51 7.10
C THR A 31 12.25 5.94 7.37
N GLY A 32 12.43 6.39 8.61
CA GLY A 32 12.19 7.75 9.05
C GLY A 32 13.19 8.12 10.15
N LEU A 33 13.59 9.38 10.18
CA LEU A 33 14.52 9.91 11.18
C LEU A 33 13.86 11.12 11.86
N PRO A 34 13.42 11.00 13.12
CA PRO A 34 12.81 12.11 13.82
C PRO A 34 13.87 13.11 14.31
N PHE A 35 13.63 14.38 14.04
CA PHE A 35 14.44 15.51 14.50
C PHE A 35 13.58 16.50 15.29
N SER A 36 14.02 16.89 16.47
CA SER A 36 13.41 17.98 17.23
C SER A 36 13.89 19.32 16.65
N ILE A 37 12.95 20.12 16.12
CA ILE A 37 13.25 21.48 15.65
C ILE A 37 13.20 22.45 16.84
N THR A 38 12.21 22.26 17.72
CA THR A 38 12.05 22.97 18.98
C THR A 38 11.55 22.00 20.04
N ASP A 39 11.43 22.47 21.29
CA ASP A 39 10.94 21.64 22.41
C ASP A 39 9.53 21.07 22.15
N ASN A 40 8.73 21.70 21.30
CA ASN A 40 7.35 21.32 21.01
C ASN A 40 7.09 20.90 19.56
N LEU A 41 8.11 20.91 18.69
CA LEU A 41 7.95 20.64 17.26
C LEU A 41 8.97 19.63 16.77
N MET A 42 8.48 18.56 16.16
CA MET A 42 9.29 17.52 15.53
C MET A 42 9.04 17.44 14.03
N LEU A 43 10.12 17.20 13.31
CA LEU A 43 10.13 16.90 11.89
C LEU A 43 10.70 15.49 11.69
N GLU A 44 9.98 14.64 10.95
CA GLU A 44 10.43 13.31 10.61
C GLU A 44 10.40 13.12 9.10
N PRO A 45 11.52 13.28 8.39
CA PRO A 45 11.62 12.87 7.00
C PRO A 45 11.44 11.36 6.89
N GLN A 46 10.66 10.94 5.89
CA GLN A 46 10.28 9.56 5.66
C GLN A 46 10.56 9.16 4.22
N LEU A 47 11.08 7.96 4.04
CA LEU A 47 11.25 7.34 2.75
C LEU A 47 10.68 5.91 2.80
N GLN A 48 9.84 5.58 1.84
CA GLN A 48 9.25 4.25 1.70
C GLN A 48 9.45 3.75 0.28
N TYR A 49 9.85 2.49 0.17
CA TYR A 49 9.90 1.76 -1.08
C TYR A 49 9.00 0.53 -0.98
N THR A 50 8.10 0.41 -1.92
CA THR A 50 7.18 -0.73 -2.01
C THR A 50 7.35 -1.40 -3.36
N TRP A 51 7.47 -2.71 -3.34
CA TRP A 51 7.58 -3.55 -4.50
C TRP A 51 6.53 -4.65 -4.44
N GLN A 52 5.75 -4.79 -5.49
CA GLN A 52 4.67 -5.76 -5.56
C GLN A 52 4.65 -6.46 -6.91
N GLY A 53 4.23 -7.70 -6.93
CA GLY A 53 4.05 -8.48 -8.13
C GLY A 53 2.77 -9.30 -8.05
N LEU A 54 2.15 -9.50 -9.19
CA LEU A 54 0.96 -10.33 -9.37
C LEU A 54 1.16 -11.23 -10.57
N SER A 55 0.95 -12.51 -10.37
CA SER A 55 0.91 -13.53 -11.42
C SER A 55 -0.46 -14.22 -11.36
N LEU A 56 -1.17 -14.17 -12.45
CA LEU A 56 -2.43 -14.87 -12.62
C LEU A 56 -2.23 -15.98 -13.65
N ASP A 57 -2.76 -17.16 -13.35
CA ASP A 57 -2.77 -18.28 -14.29
C ASP A 57 -3.78 -18.00 -15.41
N ASP A 58 -3.45 -18.43 -16.59
CA ASP A 58 -4.35 -18.34 -17.75
C ASP A 58 -5.61 -19.15 -17.48
N GLY A 59 -6.74 -18.62 -17.92
CA GLY A 59 -8.04 -19.28 -17.84
C GLY A 59 -8.56 -19.58 -19.24
N GLN A 60 -9.17 -20.75 -19.40
CA GLN A 60 -9.85 -21.15 -20.63
C GLN A 60 -11.16 -21.83 -20.29
N ASP A 61 -12.17 -21.57 -21.10
CA ASP A 61 -13.43 -22.26 -21.08
C ASP A 61 -13.84 -22.68 -22.53
N ASN A 62 -15.06 -23.19 -22.70
CA ASN A 62 -15.56 -23.59 -24.01
C ASN A 62 -15.86 -22.41 -24.96
N ALA A 63 -15.97 -21.18 -24.42
CA ALA A 63 -16.27 -19.97 -25.18
C ALA A 63 -15.03 -19.21 -25.59
N GLY A 64 -13.90 -19.33 -24.81
CA GLY A 64 -12.69 -18.59 -25.10
C GLY A 64 -11.58 -18.80 -24.11
N TYR A 65 -10.57 -17.97 -24.23
CA TYR A 65 -9.41 -17.94 -23.33
C TYR A 65 -9.13 -16.54 -22.85
N VAL A 66 -8.60 -16.45 -21.65
CA VAL A 66 -8.04 -15.23 -21.06
C VAL A 66 -6.62 -15.54 -20.62
N LYS A 67 -5.66 -14.81 -21.17
CA LYS A 67 -4.26 -14.89 -20.77
C LYS A 67 -3.91 -13.67 -19.94
N PHE A 68 -3.37 -13.92 -18.78
CA PHE A 68 -2.90 -12.87 -17.87
C PHE A 68 -1.38 -12.78 -17.93
N GLY A 69 -0.86 -11.59 -18.22
CA GLY A 69 0.56 -11.32 -18.12
C GLY A 69 0.98 -11.13 -16.66
N HIS A 70 2.28 -11.24 -16.43
CA HIS A 70 2.87 -10.94 -15.14
C HIS A 70 2.93 -9.43 -14.93
N GLY A 71 2.28 -8.94 -13.87
CA GLY A 71 2.28 -7.52 -13.50
C GLY A 71 3.22 -7.29 -12.32
N SER A 72 4.05 -6.24 -12.40
CA SER A 72 4.78 -5.75 -11.26
C SER A 72 4.65 -4.24 -11.15
N ALA A 73 4.64 -3.73 -9.94
CA ALA A 73 4.63 -2.30 -9.68
C ALA A 73 5.58 -1.97 -8.52
N GLN A 74 6.21 -0.83 -8.65
CA GLN A 74 7.11 -0.28 -7.65
C GLN A 74 6.64 1.11 -7.29
N HIS A 75 6.64 1.43 -6.00
CA HIS A 75 6.26 2.74 -5.49
C HIS A 75 7.39 3.26 -4.61
N VAL A 76 7.80 4.48 -4.88
CA VAL A 76 8.69 5.24 -4.01
C VAL A 76 7.89 6.38 -3.43
N ARG A 77 7.82 6.46 -2.13
CA ARG A 77 7.21 7.56 -1.39
C ARG A 77 8.29 8.28 -0.61
N ALA A 78 8.38 9.58 -0.81
CA ALA A 78 9.24 10.47 -0.03
C ALA A 78 8.38 11.60 0.55
N GLY A 79 8.54 11.87 1.83
CA GLY A 79 7.76 12.87 2.52
C GLY A 79 8.36 13.26 3.85
N PHE A 80 7.63 14.03 4.60
CA PHE A 80 7.99 14.33 5.98
C PHE A 80 6.73 14.45 6.84
N ARG A 81 6.87 14.11 8.09
CA ARG A 81 5.86 14.33 9.10
C ARG A 81 6.31 15.48 9.99
N LEU A 82 5.45 16.47 10.13
CA LEU A 82 5.62 17.60 11.04
C LEU A 82 4.50 17.56 12.07
N GLY A 83 4.82 17.64 13.34
CA GLY A 83 3.81 17.58 14.39
C GLY A 83 4.31 17.99 15.76
N SER A 84 3.38 18.05 16.72
CA SER A 84 3.72 18.38 18.10
C SER A 84 4.52 17.25 18.75
N HIS A 85 5.45 17.60 19.62
CA HIS A 85 6.35 16.64 20.29
C HIS A 85 5.61 15.57 21.12
N ASN A 86 4.43 15.88 21.63
CA ASN A 86 3.66 14.96 22.47
C ASN A 86 3.10 13.75 21.70
N ASP A 87 2.99 13.84 20.37
CA ASP A 87 2.45 12.76 19.53
C ASP A 87 3.51 11.76 19.06
N MET A 88 4.80 12.13 19.07
CA MET A 88 5.84 11.33 18.45
C MET A 88 6.53 10.34 19.40
N ASN A 89 5.94 10.03 20.54
CA ASN A 89 6.40 8.92 21.39
C ASN A 89 6.10 7.56 20.78
N PHE A 90 6.58 7.35 19.55
CA PHE A 90 6.59 6.04 18.92
C PHE A 90 7.62 5.14 19.61
N GLY A 91 7.16 4.20 20.41
CA GLY A 91 7.98 3.06 20.84
C GLY A 91 8.48 3.02 22.26
N LYS A 92 8.20 4.00 23.11
CA LYS A 92 8.27 3.74 24.56
C LYS A 92 6.88 3.32 25.02
N GLY A 93 6.68 2.01 25.17
CA GLY A 93 5.58 1.50 25.95
C GLY A 93 5.62 2.15 27.33
N THR A 94 4.88 3.22 27.49
CA THR A 94 4.63 3.81 28.81
C THR A 94 3.85 2.79 29.59
N SER A 95 4.56 2.14 30.48
CA SER A 95 3.97 1.30 31.51
C SER A 95 2.91 2.15 32.21
N SER A 96 1.66 1.69 32.15
CA SER A 96 0.47 2.36 32.71
C SER A 96 0.55 2.69 34.22
N ARG A 97 1.70 2.53 34.82
CA ARG A 97 1.93 2.82 36.25
C ARG A 97 2.42 4.23 36.56
N ASP A 98 3.00 4.93 35.59
CA ASP A 98 3.53 6.29 35.83
C ASP A 98 2.45 7.38 35.69
N THR A 99 1.37 7.12 34.96
CA THR A 99 0.28 8.09 34.76
C THR A 99 -0.62 8.30 35.98
N LEU A 100 -0.58 7.39 36.97
CA LEU A 100 -1.45 7.50 38.14
C LEU A 100 -0.85 8.32 39.31
N ARG A 101 0.43 8.64 39.24
CA ARG A 101 1.10 9.37 40.32
C ARG A 101 1.17 10.90 40.11
N ASP A 102 1.02 11.32 38.84
CA ASP A 102 1.11 12.76 38.50
C ASP A 102 -0.26 13.45 38.46
N SER A 103 -1.36 12.69 38.57
CA SER A 103 -2.73 13.22 38.50
C SER A 103 -3.17 14.02 39.74
N ALA A 104 -2.34 14.15 40.77
CA ALA A 104 -2.74 14.75 42.05
C ALA A 104 -2.35 16.22 42.21
N LYS A 105 -1.71 16.88 41.26
CA LYS A 105 -1.11 18.19 41.52
C LYS A 105 -1.43 19.35 40.57
N HIS A 106 -2.18 19.21 39.49
CA HIS A 106 -2.55 20.39 38.69
C HIS A 106 -3.99 20.33 38.18
N SER A 107 -4.80 21.16 38.76
CA SER A 107 -6.16 21.49 38.37
C SER A 107 -6.17 22.64 37.36
N VAL A 108 -5.65 22.45 36.20
CA VAL A 108 -6.10 23.04 34.92
C VAL A 108 -5.67 22.05 33.87
N ARG A 109 -6.59 21.25 33.40
CA ARG A 109 -6.36 20.29 32.34
C ARG A 109 -6.35 21.05 31.02
N GLU A 110 -5.21 21.64 30.67
CA GLU A 110 -4.95 21.97 29.27
C GLU A 110 -4.97 20.64 28.52
N LEU A 111 -6.00 20.44 27.71
CA LEU A 111 -6.07 19.31 26.80
C LEU A 111 -4.95 19.53 25.78
N PRO A 112 -3.89 18.70 25.76
CA PRO A 112 -2.84 18.85 24.76
C PRO A 112 -3.48 18.62 23.39
N VAL A 113 -3.58 19.67 22.59
CA VAL A 113 -4.00 19.57 21.20
C VAL A 113 -2.82 19.02 20.43
N ASN A 114 -2.92 17.77 20.07
CA ASN A 114 -1.97 17.11 19.24
C ASN A 114 -2.36 17.31 17.78
N TRP A 115 -1.44 17.77 16.97
CA TRP A 115 -1.63 17.94 15.53
C TRP A 115 -0.40 17.43 14.77
N TRP A 116 -0.64 16.95 13.57
CA TRP A 116 0.42 16.58 12.65
C TRP A 116 -0.05 16.78 11.21
N VAL A 117 0.91 16.99 10.32
CA VAL A 117 0.72 17.01 8.87
C VAL A 117 1.80 16.16 8.23
N GLN A 118 1.47 15.45 7.16
CA GLN A 118 2.39 14.50 6.53
C GLN A 118 2.31 14.57 4.99
N PRO A 119 2.80 15.66 4.38
CA PRO A 119 2.88 15.74 2.94
C PRO A 119 3.88 14.71 2.39
N SER A 120 3.51 14.06 1.30
CA SER A 120 4.35 13.11 0.62
C SER A 120 4.18 13.13 -0.90
N VAL A 121 5.24 12.80 -1.60
CA VAL A 121 5.27 12.57 -3.05
C VAL A 121 5.43 11.08 -3.29
N ILE A 122 4.56 10.54 -4.11
CA ILE A 122 4.58 9.13 -4.49
C ILE A 122 4.89 9.04 -5.97
N ARG A 123 5.94 8.31 -6.31
CA ARG A 123 6.28 7.96 -7.69
C ARG A 123 5.99 6.48 -7.92
N THR A 124 5.14 6.22 -8.89
CA THR A 124 4.77 4.86 -9.30
C THR A 124 5.48 4.49 -10.60
N PHE A 125 6.11 3.32 -10.59
CA PHE A 125 6.69 2.66 -11.74
C PHE A 125 6.00 1.32 -11.90
N SER A 126 5.35 1.06 -13.03
CA SER A 126 4.73 -0.23 -13.27
C SER A 126 5.32 -0.88 -14.51
N SER A 127 5.58 -2.16 -14.45
CA SER A 127 5.79 -2.95 -15.66
C SER A 127 4.43 -3.31 -16.26
N ARG A 128 4.38 -3.51 -17.56
CA ARG A 128 3.17 -3.92 -18.26
C ARG A 128 2.73 -5.30 -17.77
N GLY A 129 1.49 -5.37 -17.30
CA GLY A 129 0.77 -6.60 -17.17
C GLY A 129 -0.21 -6.69 -18.34
N ASP A 130 0.21 -7.29 -19.44
CA ASP A 130 -0.68 -7.44 -20.60
C ASP A 130 -1.72 -8.51 -20.31
N MET A 131 -2.98 -8.21 -20.61
CA MET A 131 -4.07 -9.17 -20.58
C MET A 131 -4.58 -9.34 -22.00
N SER A 132 -4.65 -10.57 -22.49
CA SER A 132 -5.24 -10.87 -23.78
C SER A 132 -6.41 -11.82 -23.62
N MET A 133 -7.48 -11.56 -24.34
CA MET A 133 -8.65 -12.42 -24.41
C MET A 133 -9.03 -12.69 -25.85
N GLY A 134 -9.52 -13.86 -26.11
CA GLY A 134 -9.96 -14.27 -27.44
C GLY A 134 -11.03 -15.34 -27.36
N THR A 135 -11.85 -15.44 -28.41
CA THR A 135 -12.84 -16.49 -28.54
C THR A 135 -12.26 -17.70 -29.28
N ALA A 136 -12.67 -18.91 -28.88
CA ALA A 136 -12.21 -20.14 -29.50
C ALA A 136 -12.59 -20.25 -31.01
N ALA A 137 -13.63 -19.54 -31.43
CA ALA A 137 -14.21 -19.71 -32.78
C ALA A 137 -13.83 -18.61 -33.79
N ALA A 138 -13.32 -17.45 -33.38
CA ALA A 138 -13.27 -16.29 -34.28
C ALA A 138 -11.91 -15.67 -34.55
N GLY A 139 -10.83 -16.17 -33.96
CA GLY A 139 -9.49 -15.64 -34.20
C GLY A 139 -9.29 -14.15 -33.81
N SER A 140 -10.30 -13.52 -33.20
CA SER A 140 -10.23 -12.14 -32.74
C SER A 140 -9.64 -12.08 -31.33
N ASN A 141 -8.45 -11.49 -31.24
CA ASN A 141 -7.77 -11.29 -29.96
C ASN A 141 -7.87 -9.82 -29.58
N MET A 142 -8.29 -9.55 -28.35
CA MET A 142 -8.23 -8.23 -27.75
C MET A 142 -7.11 -8.25 -26.71
N THR A 143 -6.16 -7.33 -26.83
CA THR A 143 -5.08 -7.16 -25.87
C THR A 143 -5.28 -5.86 -25.12
N PHE A 144 -5.26 -5.94 -23.81
CA PHE A 144 -5.33 -4.80 -22.91
C PHE A 144 -4.01 -4.68 -22.16
N SER A 145 -3.33 -3.53 -22.34
CA SER A 145 -2.00 -3.27 -21.76
C SER A 145 -2.10 -2.07 -20.81
N PRO A 146 -2.51 -2.26 -19.55
CA PRO A 146 -2.52 -1.18 -18.59
C PRO A 146 -1.08 -0.81 -18.22
N SER A 147 -0.69 0.44 -18.43
CA SER A 147 0.54 0.98 -17.88
C SER A 147 0.19 2.20 -17.02
N ARG A 148 0.68 2.22 -15.80
CA ARG A 148 0.46 3.33 -14.89
C ARG A 148 1.78 3.81 -14.30
N ASN A 149 2.40 4.75 -15.00
CA ASN A 149 3.50 5.51 -14.46
C ASN A 149 2.99 6.90 -14.08
N GLY A 150 3.27 7.35 -12.88
CA GLY A 150 2.75 8.63 -12.44
C GLY A 150 3.41 9.13 -11.17
N THR A 151 3.21 10.41 -10.94
CA THR A 151 3.56 11.07 -9.67
C THR A 151 2.28 11.60 -9.07
N SER A 152 2.05 11.34 -7.79
CA SER A 152 0.95 11.88 -7.01
C SER A 152 1.47 12.56 -5.76
N LEU A 153 0.70 13.53 -5.30
CA LEU A 153 0.90 14.19 -4.01
C LEU A 153 -0.14 13.65 -3.05
N ASP A 154 0.26 13.42 -1.81
CA ASP A 154 -0.58 12.99 -0.70
C ASP A 154 -0.36 13.92 0.49
N LEU A 155 -1.41 14.18 1.27
CA LEU A 155 -1.38 15.11 2.41
C LEU A 155 -2.13 14.52 3.61
#